data_65b17e31247b6a5bebfabdbbd0c242fe
#
_entry.id   65b17e31247b6a5bebfabdbbd0c242fe
#
_cell.length_a   1.000
_cell.length_b   1.000
_cell.length_c   1.000
_cell.angle_alpha   90.00
_cell.angle_beta   90.00
_cell.angle_gamma   90.00
#
_symmetry.space_group_name_H-M   'P 1'
#
loop_
_entity.id
_entity.type
_entity.pdbx_description
1 polymer ?
#
loop_
_entity_poly.entity_id
_entity_poly.type
_entity_poly.pdbx_seq_one_letter_code
_entity_poly.pdbx_strand_id
1 'polypeptide(L)'
;MSAAAAGAGHQVDTASGYRVPVTWYAGAPDTPTVVLLPALGVAARFYDKLAATLAGRGLNVAVMEQRGQGDSALRPGRRHNWGFAEVLDNDLPALLDWAEARRPGAPLHLMGHSLGGHFAAITAGRFAERIHGLILVATGSPWWKAFEGARTRPDAKSVRRLIRLIPAAGLLFGYFPGERIGFGGNEARGVMNDWRTLAQHNRY
;
A
#
# COMPACT_ATOMS: atom_id res chain seq x y z
N MET A 1 9.65 30.29 6.08
CA MET A 1 9.13 29.05 5.44
C MET A 1 10.27 28.05 5.48
N SER A 2 10.19 27.03 6.32
CA SER A 2 11.21 25.96 6.37
C SER A 2 11.23 25.24 5.02
N ALA A 3 12.43 24.96 4.50
CA ALA A 3 12.57 24.14 3.30
C ALA A 3 11.88 22.77 3.54
N ALA A 4 11.08 22.33 2.59
CA ALA A 4 10.43 21.03 2.70
C ALA A 4 11.52 19.95 2.87
N ALA A 5 11.35 19.06 3.86
CA ALA A 5 12.29 17.98 4.11
C ALA A 5 12.41 17.10 2.84
N ALA A 6 13.61 16.97 2.32
CA ALA A 6 13.86 16.08 1.18
C ALA A 6 13.83 14.62 1.65
N GLY A 7 13.13 13.78 0.89
CA GLY A 7 13.08 12.34 1.16
C GLY A 7 14.39 11.66 0.78
N ALA A 8 14.85 10.70 1.61
CA ALA A 8 16.00 9.85 1.32
C ALA A 8 15.53 8.43 0.95
N GLY A 9 15.97 7.92 -0.20
CA GLY A 9 15.64 6.57 -0.66
C GLY A 9 16.42 5.50 0.12
N HIS A 10 15.73 4.43 0.49
CA HIS A 10 16.28 3.26 1.19
C HIS A 10 15.74 1.97 0.59
N GLN A 11 16.44 0.87 0.85
CA GLN A 11 16.00 -0.48 0.52
C GLN A 11 15.91 -1.29 1.81
N VAL A 12 14.76 -1.90 2.06
CA VAL A 12 14.51 -2.75 3.24
C VAL A 12 14.52 -4.20 2.79
N ASP A 13 15.46 -4.98 3.30
CA ASP A 13 15.56 -6.42 3.00
C ASP A 13 14.42 -7.17 3.67
N THR A 14 13.78 -8.09 2.94
CA THR A 14 12.74 -8.98 3.46
C THR A 14 13.22 -10.42 3.54
N ALA A 15 12.58 -11.24 4.35
CA ALA A 15 12.88 -12.66 4.47
C ALA A 15 12.73 -13.42 3.13
N SER A 16 11.91 -12.90 2.21
CA SER A 16 11.73 -13.48 0.87
C SER A 16 12.84 -13.13 -0.13
N GLY A 17 13.84 -12.33 0.28
CA GLY A 17 14.90 -11.83 -0.59
C GLY A 17 14.47 -10.66 -1.49
N TYR A 18 13.22 -10.20 -1.43
CA TYR A 18 12.80 -8.96 -2.05
C TYR A 18 13.27 -7.78 -1.20
N ARG A 19 13.62 -6.68 -1.86
CA ARG A 19 13.93 -5.41 -1.21
C ARG A 19 12.81 -4.42 -1.45
N VAL A 20 12.22 -3.94 -0.34
CA VAL A 20 11.16 -2.93 -0.38
C VAL A 20 11.79 -1.55 -0.48
N PRO A 21 11.53 -0.78 -1.54
CA PRO A 21 11.97 0.61 -1.58
C PRO A 21 11.15 1.44 -0.59
N VAL A 22 11.83 2.30 0.15
CA VAL A 22 11.23 3.18 1.14
C VAL A 22 11.82 4.57 0.99
N THR A 23 10.98 5.59 0.95
CA THR A 23 11.42 6.98 1.05
C THR A 23 11.23 7.47 2.48
N TRP A 24 12.34 7.86 3.12
CA TRP A 24 12.36 8.36 4.49
C TRP A 24 12.44 9.87 4.53
N TYR A 25 11.52 10.49 5.27
CA TYR A 25 11.50 11.91 5.59
C TYR A 25 11.75 12.08 7.07
N ALA A 26 12.92 12.60 7.43
CA ALA A 26 13.32 12.79 8.82
C ALA A 26 12.58 14.00 9.43
N GLY A 27 11.94 13.76 10.55
CA GLY A 27 11.43 14.79 11.47
C GLY A 27 12.40 15.01 12.64
N ALA A 28 11.87 15.38 13.80
CA ALA A 28 12.65 15.51 15.02
C ALA A 28 13.02 14.12 15.59
N PRO A 29 14.14 13.98 16.34
CA PRO A 29 14.65 12.69 16.80
C PRO A 29 13.64 11.87 17.62
N ASP A 30 12.97 12.49 18.60
CA ASP A 30 12.12 11.83 19.61
C ASP A 30 10.63 11.92 19.27
N THR A 31 10.31 12.11 18.00
CA THR A 31 8.93 12.23 17.54
C THR A 31 8.41 10.93 16.93
N PRO A 32 7.08 10.75 16.88
CA PRO A 32 6.47 9.56 16.29
C PRO A 32 6.92 9.31 14.85
N THR A 33 6.95 8.03 14.49
CA THR A 33 7.17 7.59 13.11
C THR A 33 5.84 7.18 12.47
N VAL A 34 5.56 7.70 11.28
CA VAL A 34 4.40 7.33 10.46
C VAL A 34 4.90 6.48 9.29
N VAL A 35 4.46 5.22 9.22
CA VAL A 35 4.66 4.36 8.05
C VAL A 35 3.46 4.53 7.13
N LEU A 36 3.68 5.10 5.95
CA LEU A 36 2.64 5.40 4.96
C LEU A 36 2.61 4.32 3.88
N LEU A 37 1.44 3.72 3.69
CA LEU A 37 1.16 2.65 2.73
C LEU A 37 0.28 3.19 1.59
N PRO A 38 0.78 3.19 0.33
CA PRO A 38 0.09 3.72 -0.83
C PRO A 38 -1.19 2.96 -1.21
N ALA A 39 -2.03 3.59 -2.02
CA ALA A 39 -3.18 2.95 -2.65
C ALA A 39 -2.74 2.00 -3.78
N LEU A 40 -3.66 1.12 -4.22
CA LEU A 40 -3.47 0.21 -5.35
C LEU A 40 -3.02 0.99 -6.60
N GLY A 41 -1.88 0.63 -7.17
CA GLY A 41 -1.35 1.23 -8.39
C GLY A 41 -0.78 2.63 -8.25
N VAL A 42 -0.61 3.12 -7.02
CA VAL A 42 -0.10 4.46 -6.77
C VAL A 42 1.34 4.38 -6.26
N ALA A 43 2.27 4.95 -7.01
CA ALA A 43 3.67 5.00 -6.62
C ALA A 43 3.91 5.91 -5.40
N ALA A 44 4.91 5.57 -4.58
CA ALA A 44 5.25 6.29 -3.35
C ALA A 44 5.44 7.80 -3.56
N ARG A 45 6.04 8.22 -4.68
CA ARG A 45 6.29 9.64 -5.00
C ARG A 45 5.04 10.53 -4.99
N PHE A 46 3.84 9.98 -5.18
CA PHE A 46 2.60 10.75 -5.10
C PHE A 46 2.29 11.24 -3.68
N TYR A 47 2.95 10.67 -2.69
CA TYR A 47 2.80 11.04 -1.27
C TYR A 47 3.94 11.96 -0.78
N ASP A 48 4.92 12.32 -1.62
CA ASP A 48 6.08 13.13 -1.23
C ASP A 48 5.70 14.44 -0.58
N LYS A 49 4.72 15.15 -1.16
CA LYS A 49 4.25 16.42 -0.60
C LYS A 49 3.62 16.26 0.79
N LEU A 50 2.83 15.19 0.99
CA LEU A 50 2.24 14.89 2.29
C LEU A 50 3.33 14.52 3.30
N ALA A 51 4.23 13.61 2.92
CA ALA A 51 5.32 13.15 3.77
C ALA A 51 6.25 14.30 4.19
N ALA A 52 6.65 15.14 3.24
CA ALA A 52 7.46 16.32 3.51
C ALA A 52 6.73 17.34 4.41
N THR A 53 5.40 17.50 4.26
CA THR A 53 4.60 18.36 5.12
C THR A 53 4.56 17.84 6.56
N LEU A 54 4.36 16.54 6.74
CA LEU A 54 4.35 15.90 8.06
C LEU A 54 5.74 15.99 8.72
N ALA A 55 6.80 15.74 7.95
CA ALA A 55 8.17 15.87 8.44
C ALA A 55 8.52 17.31 8.82
N GLY A 56 8.06 18.30 8.05
CA GLY A 56 8.19 19.72 8.40
C GLY A 56 7.45 20.14 9.67
N ARG A 57 6.53 19.29 10.15
CA ARG A 57 5.85 19.43 11.45
C ARG A 57 6.46 18.57 12.56
N GLY A 58 7.61 17.99 12.30
CA GLY A 58 8.39 17.23 13.26
C GLY A 58 8.20 15.71 13.23
N LEU A 59 7.23 15.16 12.50
CA LEU A 59 7.01 13.72 12.44
C LEU A 59 8.06 13.02 11.55
N ASN A 60 8.48 11.82 11.91
CA ASN A 60 9.24 10.96 11.00
C ASN A 60 8.27 10.24 10.06
N VAL A 61 8.58 10.15 8.76
CA VAL A 61 7.68 9.50 7.79
C VAL A 61 8.46 8.53 6.91
N ALA A 62 8.00 7.28 6.87
CA ALA A 62 8.47 6.24 5.94
C ALA A 62 7.38 5.98 4.90
N VAL A 63 7.60 6.32 3.64
CA VAL A 63 6.68 6.01 2.55
C VAL A 63 7.14 4.73 1.87
N MET A 64 6.35 3.67 1.98
CA MET A 64 6.61 2.39 1.33
C MET A 64 6.33 2.49 -0.17
N GLU A 65 7.18 1.91 -1.02
CA GLU A 65 6.82 1.61 -2.39
C GLU A 65 6.23 0.20 -2.49
N GLN A 66 5.03 0.08 -3.03
CA GLN A 66 4.41 -1.23 -3.22
C GLN A 66 5.12 -2.04 -4.31
N ARG A 67 5.08 -3.36 -4.18
CA ARG A 67 5.61 -4.28 -5.21
C ARG A 67 5.01 -3.94 -6.57
N GLY A 68 5.85 -3.82 -7.58
CA GLY A 68 5.43 -3.55 -8.96
C GLY A 68 5.22 -2.08 -9.31
N GLN A 69 5.22 -1.19 -8.33
CA GLN A 69 5.02 0.24 -8.53
C GLN A 69 6.35 1.02 -8.46
N GLY A 70 6.35 2.23 -8.95
CA GLY A 70 7.45 3.20 -8.85
C GLY A 70 8.84 2.59 -8.94
N ASP A 71 9.62 2.70 -7.86
CA ASP A 71 11.01 2.25 -7.76
C ASP A 71 11.17 0.76 -7.38
N SER A 72 10.06 -0.01 -7.30
CA SER A 72 10.15 -1.45 -7.11
C SER A 72 10.97 -2.10 -8.22
N ALA A 73 11.88 -3.01 -7.86
CA ALA A 73 12.63 -3.81 -8.84
C ALA A 73 11.76 -4.87 -9.54
N LEU A 74 10.60 -5.19 -8.96
CA LEU A 74 9.67 -6.15 -9.55
C LEU A 74 8.74 -5.47 -10.56
N ARG A 75 8.36 -6.24 -11.58
CA ARG A 75 7.25 -5.89 -12.48
C ARG A 75 6.36 -7.12 -12.63
N PRO A 76 5.02 -6.96 -12.56
CA PRO A 76 4.10 -8.07 -12.69
C PRO A 76 4.13 -8.65 -14.09
N GLY A 77 3.96 -9.97 -14.19
CA GLY A 77 4.01 -10.67 -15.47
C GLY A 77 3.82 -12.18 -15.30
N ARG A 78 4.05 -12.93 -16.38
CA ARG A 78 3.88 -14.40 -16.32
C ARG A 78 4.86 -15.08 -15.37
N ARG A 79 6.07 -14.51 -15.19
CA ARG A 79 7.14 -15.07 -14.35
C ARG A 79 7.15 -14.51 -12.94
N HIS A 80 6.58 -13.31 -12.74
CA HIS A 80 6.59 -12.62 -11.45
C HIS A 80 5.16 -12.37 -11.02
N ASN A 81 4.79 -12.97 -9.91
CA ASN A 81 3.45 -12.86 -9.33
C ASN A 81 3.55 -12.80 -7.81
N TRP A 82 2.68 -12.04 -7.18
CA TRP A 82 2.52 -11.92 -5.74
C TRP A 82 1.08 -11.53 -5.43
N GLY A 83 0.67 -11.72 -4.19
CA GLY A 83 -0.64 -11.33 -3.67
C GLY A 83 -0.51 -10.50 -2.40
N PHE A 84 -1.58 -10.43 -1.63
CA PHE A 84 -1.61 -9.71 -0.35
C PHE A 84 -0.72 -10.40 0.69
N ALA A 85 -0.62 -11.73 0.66
CA ALA A 85 0.18 -12.50 1.59
C ALA A 85 1.65 -12.07 1.57
N GLU A 86 2.25 -11.92 0.38
CA GLU A 86 3.65 -11.49 0.27
C GLU A 86 3.90 -10.12 0.90
N VAL A 87 2.95 -9.21 0.78
CA VAL A 87 3.05 -7.88 1.40
C VAL A 87 2.87 -7.98 2.93
N LEU A 88 1.83 -8.71 3.38
CA LEU A 88 1.47 -8.80 4.79
C LEU A 88 2.44 -9.65 5.62
N ASP A 89 3.03 -10.68 5.01
CA ASP A 89 3.85 -11.66 5.73
C ASP A 89 5.36 -11.41 5.58
N ASN A 90 5.78 -10.60 4.59
CA ASN A 90 7.19 -10.32 4.37
C ASN A 90 7.51 -8.83 4.38
N ASP A 91 6.79 -8.01 3.59
CA ASP A 91 7.18 -6.62 3.38
C ASP A 91 6.89 -5.76 4.61
N LEU A 92 5.70 -5.89 5.17
CA LEU A 92 5.28 -5.06 6.30
C LEU A 92 6.01 -5.40 7.60
N PRO A 93 6.21 -6.67 8.00
CA PRO A 93 7.05 -6.98 9.17
C PRO A 93 8.46 -6.39 9.05
N ALA A 94 9.13 -6.58 7.90
CA ALA A 94 10.45 -6.02 7.67
C ALA A 94 10.47 -4.48 7.72
N LEU A 95 9.43 -3.84 7.18
CA LEU A 95 9.30 -2.38 7.22
C LEU A 95 9.09 -1.86 8.65
N LEU A 96 8.30 -2.55 9.48
CA LEU A 96 8.13 -2.20 10.88
C LEU A 96 9.46 -2.30 11.64
N ASP A 97 10.19 -3.42 11.47
CA ASP A 97 11.49 -3.64 12.11
C ASP A 97 12.50 -2.55 11.69
N TRP A 98 12.51 -2.20 10.41
CA TRP A 98 13.37 -1.15 9.89
C TRP A 98 13.02 0.24 10.44
N ALA A 99 11.74 0.56 10.56
CA ALA A 99 11.27 1.85 11.08
C ALA A 99 11.60 2.00 12.57
N GLU A 100 11.37 0.96 13.37
CA GLU A 100 11.72 0.93 14.80
C GLU A 100 13.23 1.03 15.04
N ALA A 101 14.05 0.34 14.24
CA ALA A 101 15.50 0.43 14.33
C ALA A 101 16.02 1.85 14.04
N ARG A 102 15.33 2.64 13.21
CA ARG A 102 15.67 4.04 12.93
C ARG A 102 15.32 5.00 14.04
N ARG A 103 14.28 4.71 14.80
CA ARG A 103 13.79 5.52 15.91
C ARG A 103 13.37 4.63 17.07
N PRO A 104 14.36 4.05 17.77
CA PRO A 104 14.08 3.16 18.89
C PRO A 104 13.26 3.86 19.98
N GLY A 105 12.17 3.22 20.41
CA GLY A 105 11.28 3.73 21.44
C GLY A 105 10.31 4.84 21.01
N ALA A 106 10.41 5.35 19.78
CA ALA A 106 9.45 6.30 19.26
C ALA A 106 8.10 5.62 18.93
N PRO A 107 6.96 6.26 19.21
CA PRO A 107 5.65 5.72 18.85
C PRO A 107 5.53 5.46 17.34
N LEU A 108 5.11 4.26 16.94
CA LEU A 108 4.93 3.86 15.55
C LEU A 108 3.46 3.93 15.16
N HIS A 109 3.16 4.63 14.09
CA HIS A 109 1.82 4.79 13.53
C HIS A 109 1.77 4.26 12.10
N LEU A 110 0.67 3.62 11.73
CA LEU A 110 0.40 3.24 10.35
C LEU A 110 -0.58 4.23 9.73
N MET A 111 -0.27 4.69 8.52
CA MET A 111 -1.18 5.48 7.69
C MET A 111 -1.37 4.76 6.36
N GLY A 112 -2.60 4.42 6.00
CA GLY A 112 -2.87 3.74 4.75
C GLY A 112 -3.93 4.43 3.91
N HIS A 113 -3.67 4.54 2.61
CA HIS A 113 -4.62 5.05 1.63
C HIS A 113 -5.24 3.89 0.85
N SER A 114 -6.57 3.81 0.82
CA SER A 114 -7.32 2.78 0.06
C SER A 114 -6.82 1.36 0.38
N LEU A 115 -6.24 0.62 -0.59
CA LEU A 115 -5.66 -0.71 -0.35
C LEU A 115 -4.56 -0.68 0.73
N GLY A 116 -3.72 0.35 0.75
CA GLY A 116 -2.74 0.53 1.81
C GLY A 116 -3.37 0.64 3.20
N GLY A 117 -4.59 1.18 3.30
CA GLY A 117 -5.35 1.22 4.55
C GLY A 117 -5.85 -0.16 4.99
N HIS A 118 -6.20 -1.04 4.06
CA HIS A 118 -6.52 -2.43 4.38
C HIS A 118 -5.28 -3.16 4.93
N PHE A 119 -4.13 -2.98 4.29
CA PHE A 119 -2.87 -3.53 4.78
C PHE A 119 -2.51 -2.97 6.16
N ALA A 120 -2.64 -1.65 6.36
CA ALA A 120 -2.39 -1.01 7.64
C ALA A 120 -3.28 -1.57 8.75
N ALA A 121 -4.58 -1.76 8.49
CA ALA A 121 -5.53 -2.30 9.47
C ALA A 121 -5.21 -3.76 9.85
N ILE A 122 -4.90 -4.62 8.87
CA ILE A 122 -4.52 -6.02 9.11
C ILE A 122 -3.20 -6.08 9.90
N THR A 123 -2.21 -5.27 9.51
CA THR A 123 -0.91 -5.22 10.18
C THR A 123 -1.05 -4.72 11.61
N ALA A 124 -1.87 -3.67 11.86
CA ALA A 124 -2.13 -3.17 13.20
C ALA A 124 -2.83 -4.24 14.09
N GLY A 125 -3.71 -5.05 13.50
CA GLY A 125 -4.33 -6.17 14.24
C GLY A 125 -3.35 -7.30 14.56
N ARG A 126 -2.36 -7.58 13.68
CA ARG A 126 -1.34 -8.62 13.88
C ARG A 126 -0.23 -8.22 14.85
N PHE A 127 0.10 -6.92 14.90
CA PHE A 127 1.20 -6.34 15.69
C PHE A 127 0.69 -5.23 16.61
N ALA A 128 -0.43 -5.51 17.32
CA ALA A 128 -1.15 -4.50 18.08
C ALA A 128 -0.30 -3.82 19.16
N GLU A 129 0.62 -4.55 19.79
CA GLU A 129 1.53 -4.04 20.82
C GLU A 129 2.62 -3.11 20.26
N ARG A 130 2.89 -3.14 18.94
CA ARG A 130 3.88 -2.29 18.28
C ARG A 130 3.28 -1.01 17.70
N ILE A 131 1.98 -1.02 17.41
CA ILE A 131 1.32 0.05 16.67
C ILE A 131 0.53 0.95 17.61
N HIS A 132 0.99 2.20 17.77
CA HIS A 132 0.40 3.19 18.65
C HIS A 132 -0.82 3.91 18.06
N GLY A 133 -0.97 3.88 16.75
CA GLY A 133 -2.12 4.52 16.08
C GLY A 133 -2.26 4.12 14.62
N LEU A 134 -3.50 4.23 14.12
CA LEU A 134 -3.89 3.86 12.77
C LEU A 134 -4.66 4.99 12.11
N ILE A 135 -4.22 5.40 10.93
CA ILE A 135 -4.84 6.46 10.11
C ILE A 135 -5.30 5.83 8.80
N LEU A 136 -6.59 5.78 8.58
CA LEU A 136 -7.20 5.22 7.37
C LEU A 136 -7.75 6.33 6.48
N VAL A 137 -7.23 6.43 5.26
CA VAL A 137 -7.66 7.43 4.28
C VAL A 137 -8.33 6.73 3.11
N ALA A 138 -9.60 7.06 2.86
CA ALA A 138 -10.39 6.48 1.77
C ALA A 138 -10.35 4.93 1.74
N THR A 139 -10.28 4.29 2.90
CA THR A 139 -10.18 2.84 3.09
C THR A 139 -11.59 2.24 3.18
N GLY A 140 -12.28 2.20 2.07
CA GLY A 140 -13.59 1.59 1.98
C GLY A 140 -13.54 0.16 1.42
N SER A 141 -14.49 -0.69 1.79
CA SER A 141 -14.60 -2.02 1.21
C SER A 141 -14.94 -1.92 -0.30
N PRO A 142 -14.21 -2.61 -1.20
CA PRO A 142 -14.55 -2.69 -2.60
C PRO A 142 -15.72 -3.64 -2.88
N TRP A 143 -16.43 -4.12 -1.86
CA TRP A 143 -17.55 -5.04 -1.99
C TRP A 143 -18.64 -4.49 -2.90
N TRP A 144 -18.95 -5.20 -3.96
CA TRP A 144 -19.82 -4.71 -5.02
C TRP A 144 -21.21 -4.26 -4.52
N LYS A 145 -21.73 -4.87 -3.44
CA LYS A 145 -23.01 -4.46 -2.85
C LYS A 145 -22.95 -3.11 -2.15
N ALA A 146 -21.77 -2.67 -1.68
CA ALA A 146 -21.61 -1.34 -1.10
C ALA A 146 -21.84 -0.22 -2.14
N PHE A 147 -21.86 -0.56 -3.43
CA PHE A 147 -22.10 0.37 -4.54
C PHE A 147 -23.52 0.27 -5.11
N GLU A 148 -24.43 -0.50 -4.48
CA GLU A 148 -25.83 -0.55 -4.86
C GLU A 148 -26.48 0.81 -4.58
N GLY A 149 -27.23 1.33 -5.58
CA GLY A 149 -27.85 2.66 -5.50
C GLY A 149 -26.92 3.84 -5.82
N ALA A 150 -25.63 3.62 -6.06
CA ALA A 150 -24.74 4.69 -6.50
C ALA A 150 -25.16 5.25 -7.86
N ARG A 151 -25.30 6.59 -7.94
CA ARG A 151 -25.72 7.30 -9.16
C ARG A 151 -24.56 7.62 -10.09
N THR A 152 -23.33 7.56 -9.58
CA THR A 152 -22.07 7.83 -10.31
C THR A 152 -21.15 6.60 -10.23
N ARG A 153 -20.15 6.52 -11.10
CA ARG A 153 -19.14 5.45 -11.03
C ARG A 153 -18.10 5.73 -9.93
N PRO A 154 -17.61 4.67 -9.25
CA PRO A 154 -17.97 3.28 -9.46
C PRO A 154 -19.38 2.95 -8.94
N ASP A 155 -20.13 2.19 -9.72
CA ASP A 155 -21.43 1.60 -9.36
C ASP A 155 -21.32 0.07 -9.27
N ALA A 156 -22.33 -0.60 -8.72
CA ALA A 156 -22.33 -2.05 -8.55
C ALA A 156 -22.11 -2.82 -9.87
N LYS A 157 -22.61 -2.30 -11.01
CA LYS A 157 -22.45 -2.93 -12.33
C LYS A 157 -21.00 -2.85 -12.80
N SER A 158 -20.34 -1.70 -12.65
CA SER A 158 -18.93 -1.52 -13.02
C SER A 158 -18.00 -2.36 -12.17
N VAL A 159 -18.23 -2.43 -10.85
CA VAL A 159 -17.46 -3.30 -9.95
C VAL A 159 -17.64 -4.78 -10.32
N ARG A 160 -18.88 -5.25 -10.55
CA ARG A 160 -19.14 -6.64 -10.98
C ARG A 160 -18.52 -6.96 -12.33
N ARG A 161 -18.49 -6.00 -13.29
CA ARG A 161 -17.80 -6.17 -14.57
C ARG A 161 -16.29 -6.34 -14.35
N LEU A 162 -15.70 -5.49 -13.53
CA LEU A 162 -14.27 -5.58 -13.19
C LEU A 162 -13.92 -6.93 -12.55
N ILE A 163 -14.71 -7.38 -11.56
CA ILE A 163 -14.56 -8.69 -10.91
C ILE A 163 -14.49 -9.83 -11.94
N ARG A 164 -15.29 -9.78 -13.00
CA ARG A 164 -15.33 -10.81 -14.06
C ARG A 164 -14.14 -10.71 -15.02
N LEU A 165 -13.62 -9.51 -15.27
CA LEU A 165 -12.52 -9.29 -16.20
C LEU A 165 -11.16 -9.65 -15.61
N ILE A 166 -10.98 -9.55 -14.29
CA ILE A 166 -9.69 -9.80 -13.60
C ILE A 166 -9.10 -11.18 -13.97
N PRO A 167 -9.81 -12.32 -13.87
CA PRO A 167 -9.22 -13.62 -14.19
C PRO A 167 -8.83 -13.75 -15.66
N ALA A 168 -9.66 -13.24 -16.57
CA ALA A 168 -9.39 -13.27 -18.00
C ALA A 168 -8.15 -12.45 -18.36
N ALA A 169 -8.00 -11.25 -17.79
CA ALA A 169 -6.82 -10.41 -17.99
C ALA A 169 -5.56 -11.10 -17.46
N GLY A 170 -5.64 -11.69 -16.25
CA GLY A 170 -4.53 -12.43 -15.65
C GLY A 170 -4.08 -13.64 -16.50
N LEU A 171 -5.01 -14.34 -17.10
CA LEU A 171 -4.71 -15.47 -17.99
C LEU A 171 -4.07 -15.00 -19.30
N LEU A 172 -4.63 -13.96 -19.92
CA LEU A 172 -4.21 -13.48 -21.23
C LEU A 172 -2.84 -12.77 -21.18
N PHE A 173 -2.68 -11.83 -20.23
CA PHE A 173 -1.48 -10.98 -20.15
C PHE A 173 -0.45 -11.47 -19.13
N GLY A 174 -0.83 -12.32 -18.19
CA GLY A 174 0.02 -12.72 -17.07
C GLY A 174 0.03 -11.71 -15.92
N TYR A 175 -0.70 -10.59 -16.05
CA TYR A 175 -0.90 -9.53 -15.06
C TYR A 175 -2.20 -8.79 -15.40
N PHE A 176 -2.63 -7.90 -14.52
CA PHE A 176 -3.79 -7.05 -14.77
C PHE A 176 -3.32 -5.68 -15.29
N PRO A 177 -3.66 -5.30 -16.56
CA PRO A 177 -3.19 -4.07 -17.18
C PRO A 177 -4.04 -2.85 -16.77
N GLY A 178 -4.07 -2.53 -15.47
CA GLY A 178 -4.95 -1.51 -14.90
C GLY A 178 -4.72 -0.11 -15.46
N GLU A 179 -3.47 0.25 -15.75
CA GLU A 179 -3.13 1.54 -16.39
C GLU A 179 -3.91 1.77 -17.69
N ARG A 180 -4.08 0.71 -18.51
CA ARG A 180 -4.79 0.80 -19.80
C ARG A 180 -6.28 1.05 -19.66
N ILE A 181 -6.86 0.70 -18.52
CA ILE A 181 -8.31 0.82 -18.29
C ILE A 181 -8.65 1.85 -17.21
N GLY A 182 -7.64 2.58 -16.69
CA GLY A 182 -7.82 3.62 -15.67
C GLY A 182 -8.24 3.08 -14.30
N PHE A 183 -7.79 1.87 -13.93
CA PHE A 183 -8.06 1.27 -12.62
C PHE A 183 -6.79 0.65 -12.03
N GLY A 184 -6.25 1.27 -10.99
CA GLY A 184 -4.99 0.86 -10.39
C GLY A 184 -3.82 1.02 -11.36
N GLY A 185 -2.71 0.34 -11.05
CA GLY A 185 -1.55 0.22 -11.90
C GLY A 185 -1.57 -1.04 -12.77
N ASN A 186 -0.39 -1.43 -13.26
CA ASN A 186 -0.18 -2.77 -13.76
C ASN A 186 0.05 -3.68 -12.56
N GLU A 187 -0.93 -4.54 -12.26
CA GLU A 187 -0.97 -5.30 -11.02
C GLU A 187 -0.67 -6.78 -11.21
N ALA A 188 -0.03 -7.40 -10.21
CA ALA A 188 0.16 -8.84 -10.20
C ALA A 188 -1.19 -9.57 -10.13
N ARG A 189 -1.24 -10.75 -10.74
CA ARG A 189 -2.46 -11.60 -10.74
C ARG A 189 -2.92 -11.93 -9.33
N GLY A 190 -1.99 -12.21 -8.41
CA GLY A 190 -2.30 -12.48 -7.01
C GLY A 190 -2.99 -11.29 -6.36
N VAL A 191 -2.40 -10.10 -6.44
CA VAL A 191 -2.98 -8.86 -5.89
C VAL A 191 -4.41 -8.66 -6.38
N MET A 192 -4.65 -8.83 -7.69
CA MET A 192 -5.99 -8.63 -8.25
C MET A 192 -6.95 -9.76 -7.92
N ASN A 193 -6.49 -10.99 -7.75
CA ASN A 193 -7.34 -12.08 -7.28
C ASN A 193 -7.77 -11.88 -5.83
N ASP A 194 -6.87 -11.42 -4.96
CA ASP A 194 -7.18 -11.09 -3.57
C ASP A 194 -8.15 -9.91 -3.50
N TRP A 195 -7.89 -8.84 -4.27
CA TRP A 195 -8.80 -7.72 -4.40
C TRP A 195 -10.19 -8.16 -4.92
N ARG A 196 -10.22 -9.06 -5.90
CA ARG A 196 -11.45 -9.64 -6.43
C ARG A 196 -12.22 -10.41 -5.35
N THR A 197 -11.53 -11.21 -4.54
CA THR A 197 -12.13 -11.97 -3.44
C THR A 197 -12.78 -11.02 -2.43
N LEU A 198 -12.07 -9.95 -2.06
CA LEU A 198 -12.60 -8.91 -1.19
C LEU A 198 -13.82 -8.22 -1.82
N ALA A 199 -13.76 -7.88 -3.11
CA ALA A 199 -14.85 -7.23 -3.82
C ALA A 199 -16.08 -8.12 -4.00
N GLN A 200 -15.91 -9.44 -4.08
CA GLN A 200 -17.02 -10.42 -4.18
C GLN A 200 -17.65 -10.76 -2.84
N HIS A 201 -16.82 -11.00 -1.82
CA HIS A 201 -17.23 -11.69 -0.59
C HIS A 201 -17.11 -10.82 0.66
N ASN A 202 -16.52 -9.60 0.56
CA ASN A 202 -16.27 -8.70 1.70
C ASN A 202 -15.45 -9.36 2.81
N ARG A 203 -14.45 -10.15 2.45
CA ARG A 203 -13.51 -10.82 3.38
C ARG A 203 -12.17 -11.05 2.70
N TYR A 204 -11.13 -11.07 3.53
CA TYR A 204 -9.75 -11.35 3.16
C TYR A 204 -9.48 -12.85 3.14
#